data_1bc50433c985306bc9a6e2e4175fec1b
#
_entry.id   1bc50433c985306bc9a6e2e4175fec1b
#
_cell.length_a   1.000
_cell.length_b   1.000
_cell.length_c   1.000
_cell.angle_alpha   90.00
_cell.angle_beta   90.00
_cell.angle_gamma   90.00
#
_symmetry.space_group_name_H-M   'P 1'
#
loop_
_entity.id
_entity.type
_entity.pdbx_description
1 polymer ?
#
loop_
_entity_poly.entity_id
_entity_poly.type
_entity_poly.pdbx_seq_one_letter_code
_entity_poly.pdbx_strand_id
1 'polypeptide(L)'
;MPEQGNWVSGPIDCDPIAARYDADRLERLEAVFAALHAQGKIQGAAYALSRNGRVFANRCLGPRRYDGPEPMRAGDWRKIASITKVLTAIGILKLVEDGRLIMEWPLSRILPELEGGPYAGIRLFDVLTHTSGLPADPGYRCEPNPDPAVWKTMEEKDWVARLARAAPDHGIGEAWSYCSRGYNLLGEAIARVTGEPYCRWMEREITGPLGMRDTFWDPGTRPLDAFTVISAAEDGMLAGRKQALHHPSLAQGGAFSTCSDLLKLGHFFMSGGFPDAGEERLRRVLGKASLAAMRTIQVTVPAFHWGDRFRDWSYGLGLEPARHPLIAPGSVWGHEGSGRSSWWFVPGEGLAMAWLLPTALDWDPDFAWTPRAIVLSGLA
;
A
#
# COMPACT_ATOMS: atom_id res chain seq x y z
N MET A 1 8.12 13.92 32.35
CA MET A 1 8.51 13.23 31.09
C MET A 1 7.44 12.17 30.86
N PRO A 2 6.83 12.04 29.68
CA PRO A 2 5.93 10.92 29.43
C PRO A 2 6.73 9.62 29.67
N GLU A 3 6.10 8.64 30.34
CA GLU A 3 6.69 7.34 30.57
C GLU A 3 7.22 6.80 29.25
N GLN A 4 8.51 6.42 29.21
CA GLN A 4 9.11 5.75 28.07
C GLN A 4 8.34 4.44 27.90
N GLY A 5 7.50 4.35 26.86
CA GLY A 5 6.76 3.15 26.56
C GLY A 5 7.70 1.93 26.47
N ASN A 6 7.22 0.75 26.87
CA ASN A 6 7.97 -0.50 26.77
C ASN A 6 8.17 -0.91 25.32
N TRP A 7 9.16 -0.32 24.67
CA TRP A 7 9.53 -0.64 23.29
C TRP A 7 10.26 -1.99 23.21
N VAL A 8 9.79 -2.83 22.27
CA VAL A 8 10.43 -4.09 21.93
C VAL A 8 11.26 -3.88 20.66
N SER A 9 12.54 -4.27 20.69
CA SER A 9 13.45 -4.17 19.54
C SER A 9 13.39 -5.40 18.66
N GLY A 10 13.34 -5.17 17.33
CA GLY A 10 13.57 -6.19 16.31
C GLY A 10 15.01 -6.17 15.79
N PRO A 11 15.33 -7.04 14.81
CA PRO A 11 16.66 -7.07 14.19
C PRO A 11 17.01 -5.75 13.50
N ILE A 12 18.29 -5.35 13.61
CA ILE A 12 18.89 -4.23 12.89
C ILE A 12 20.24 -4.66 12.32
N ASP A 13 20.70 -3.99 11.25
CA ASP A 13 21.98 -4.26 10.58
C ASP A 13 23.08 -3.30 11.05
N CYS A 14 22.71 -2.14 11.55
CA CYS A 14 23.61 -1.13 12.07
C CYS A 14 22.91 -0.17 13.03
N ASP A 15 23.67 0.60 13.78
CA ASP A 15 23.15 1.71 14.56
C ASP A 15 22.78 2.93 13.67
N PRO A 16 22.01 3.91 14.19
CA PRO A 16 21.62 5.10 13.44
C PRO A 16 22.80 5.93 12.96
N ILE A 17 23.86 6.04 13.75
CA ILE A 17 25.07 6.85 13.41
C ILE A 17 25.76 6.24 12.18
N ALA A 18 25.93 4.90 12.16
CA ALA A 18 26.50 4.18 11.00
C ALA A 18 25.62 4.30 9.75
N ALA A 19 24.31 4.55 9.91
CA ALA A 19 23.40 4.88 8.84
C ALA A 19 23.43 6.37 8.45
N ARG A 20 24.26 7.21 9.09
CA ARG A 20 24.26 8.67 8.97
C ARG A 20 22.87 9.26 9.25
N TYR A 21 22.31 8.90 10.38
CA TYR A 21 20.99 9.31 10.80
C TYR A 21 21.04 9.84 12.23
N ASP A 22 20.32 10.95 12.49
CA ASP A 22 20.23 11.57 13.80
C ASP A 22 19.38 10.72 14.74
N ALA A 23 20.02 10.12 15.75
CA ALA A 23 19.37 9.23 16.71
C ALA A 23 18.28 9.95 17.54
N ASP A 24 18.44 11.24 17.83
CA ASP A 24 17.45 12.02 18.59
C ASP A 24 16.10 12.08 17.87
N ARG A 25 16.09 11.90 16.55
CA ARG A 25 14.85 11.85 15.76
C ARG A 25 14.09 10.54 15.96
N LEU A 26 14.78 9.43 16.23
CA LEU A 26 14.12 8.18 16.63
C LEU A 26 13.42 8.33 17.96
N GLU A 27 14.06 8.96 18.94
CA GLU A 27 13.45 9.21 20.25
C GLU A 27 12.21 10.10 20.12
N ARG A 28 12.25 11.11 19.24
CA ARG A 28 11.07 11.95 18.96
C ARG A 28 9.95 11.18 18.28
N LEU A 29 10.28 10.32 17.31
CA LEU A 29 9.31 9.46 16.65
C LEU A 29 8.62 8.53 17.64
N GLU A 30 9.42 7.88 18.49
CA GLU A 30 8.94 7.00 19.55
C GLU A 30 8.06 7.74 20.55
N ALA A 31 8.43 8.96 20.92
CA ALA A 31 7.63 9.79 21.82
C ALA A 31 6.25 10.13 21.21
N VAL A 32 6.17 10.40 19.89
CA VAL A 32 4.89 10.62 19.21
C VAL A 32 4.03 9.36 19.26
N PHE A 33 4.55 8.20 18.91
CA PHE A 33 3.80 6.95 18.91
C PHE A 33 3.38 6.55 20.34
N ALA A 34 4.27 6.73 21.34
CA ALA A 34 3.94 6.48 22.73
C ALA A 34 2.82 7.41 23.25
N ALA A 35 2.84 8.67 22.84
CA ALA A 35 1.77 9.62 23.18
C ALA A 35 0.42 9.24 22.55
N LEU A 36 0.42 8.82 21.28
CA LEU A 36 -0.79 8.34 20.60
C LEU A 36 -1.35 7.08 21.28
N HIS A 37 -0.46 6.16 21.69
CA HIS A 37 -0.84 4.94 22.42
C HIS A 37 -1.41 5.28 23.79
N ALA A 38 -0.74 6.13 24.58
CA ALA A 38 -1.21 6.55 25.89
C ALA A 38 -2.56 7.29 25.86
N GLN A 39 -2.85 7.98 24.74
CA GLN A 39 -4.14 8.63 24.48
C GLN A 39 -5.23 7.65 24.01
N GLY A 40 -4.92 6.36 23.82
CA GLY A 40 -5.84 5.38 23.27
C GLY A 40 -6.19 5.59 21.79
N LYS A 41 -5.45 6.45 21.08
CA LYS A 41 -5.66 6.70 19.64
C LYS A 41 -5.18 5.55 18.77
N ILE A 42 -4.18 4.81 19.22
CA ILE A 42 -3.68 3.59 18.58
C ILE A 42 -3.55 2.48 19.62
N GLN A 43 -3.77 1.23 19.22
CA GLN A 43 -3.54 0.07 20.06
C GLN A 43 -2.05 -0.12 20.36
N GLY A 44 -1.21 0.19 19.39
CA GLY A 44 0.23 0.08 19.45
C GLY A 44 0.88 0.65 18.20
N ALA A 45 2.18 0.50 18.09
CA ALA A 45 2.97 0.93 16.94
C ALA A 45 4.04 -0.10 16.61
N ALA A 46 4.25 -0.38 15.33
CA ALA A 46 5.46 -1.01 14.83
C ALA A 46 6.05 -0.10 13.76
N TYR A 47 7.37 0.11 13.76
CA TYR A 47 8.05 0.86 12.72
C TYR A 47 9.41 0.26 12.40
N ALA A 48 9.85 0.46 11.16
CA ALA A 48 11.20 0.13 10.73
C ALA A 48 11.72 1.17 9.73
N LEU A 49 13.03 1.46 9.81
CA LEU A 49 13.73 2.37 8.94
C LEU A 49 15.00 1.70 8.41
N SER A 50 15.31 1.92 7.13
CA SER A 50 16.55 1.46 6.52
C SER A 50 17.18 2.56 5.66
N ARG A 51 18.50 2.58 5.58
CA ARG A 51 19.23 3.44 4.65
C ARG A 51 20.22 2.61 3.83
N ASN A 52 20.17 2.77 2.51
CA ASN A 52 20.99 1.99 1.57
C ASN A 52 20.88 0.46 1.78
N GLY A 53 19.68 -0.03 2.04
CA GLY A 53 19.38 -1.44 2.29
C GLY A 53 19.71 -1.95 3.71
N ARG A 54 20.31 -1.12 4.58
CA ARG A 54 20.65 -1.51 5.96
C ARG A 54 19.60 -1.00 6.94
N VAL A 55 18.98 -1.90 7.69
CA VAL A 55 18.02 -1.57 8.74
C VAL A 55 18.75 -0.97 9.95
N PHE A 56 18.38 0.24 10.37
CA PHE A 56 18.98 0.90 11.53
C PHE A 56 17.98 1.18 12.65
N ALA A 57 16.68 0.99 12.40
CA ALA A 57 15.64 1.02 13.43
C ALA A 57 14.56 0.00 13.09
N ASN A 58 14.11 -0.76 14.10
CA ASN A 58 13.03 -1.74 13.97
C ASN A 58 12.47 -2.01 15.37
N ARG A 59 11.34 -1.37 15.68
CA ARG A 59 10.79 -1.38 17.05
C ARG A 59 9.27 -1.42 17.04
N CYS A 60 8.71 -1.93 18.14
CA CYS A 60 7.27 -1.98 18.36
C CYS A 60 6.90 -1.69 19.81
N LEU A 61 5.68 -1.21 20.00
CA LEU A 61 5.08 -0.79 21.25
C LEU A 61 3.62 -1.23 21.33
N GLY A 62 3.14 -1.56 22.52
CA GLY A 62 1.74 -1.85 22.79
C GLY A 62 1.35 -3.31 22.55
N PRO A 63 0.10 -3.68 22.86
CA PRO A 63 -0.37 -5.05 22.71
C PRO A 63 -0.59 -5.45 21.25
N ARG A 64 -0.25 -6.70 20.93
CA ARG A 64 -0.46 -7.28 19.62
C ARG A 64 -1.94 -7.45 19.29
N ARG A 65 -2.74 -7.78 20.28
CA ARG A 65 -4.16 -8.06 20.12
C ARG A 65 -5.01 -7.25 21.09
N TYR A 66 -6.23 -6.94 20.65
CA TYR A 66 -7.25 -6.21 21.43
C TYR A 66 -7.69 -6.96 22.70
N ASP A 67 -7.55 -8.28 22.72
CA ASP A 67 -8.08 -9.19 23.75
C ASP A 67 -6.99 -9.77 24.69
N GLY A 68 -5.74 -9.29 24.60
CA GLY A 68 -4.63 -9.79 25.42
C GLY A 68 -3.52 -8.76 25.63
N PRO A 69 -2.69 -8.95 26.67
CA PRO A 69 -1.59 -8.08 27.02
C PRO A 69 -0.31 -8.37 26.24
N GLU A 70 -0.27 -9.42 25.42
CA GLU A 70 0.94 -9.85 24.74
C GLU A 70 1.51 -8.72 23.87
N PRO A 71 2.80 -8.35 24.03
CA PRO A 71 3.38 -7.25 23.29
C PRO A 71 3.48 -7.58 21.80
N MET A 72 3.39 -6.53 20.97
CA MET A 72 3.72 -6.62 19.54
C MET A 72 5.18 -7.03 19.36
N ARG A 73 5.45 -7.74 18.28
CA ARG A 73 6.79 -8.15 17.83
C ARG A 73 7.06 -7.59 16.44
N ALA A 74 8.32 -7.34 16.13
CA ALA A 74 8.74 -6.80 14.84
C ALA A 74 8.33 -7.65 13.60
N GLY A 75 8.09 -8.96 13.81
CA GLY A 75 7.63 -9.89 12.78
C GLY A 75 6.13 -10.16 12.77
N ASP A 76 5.35 -9.49 13.61
CA ASP A 76 3.89 -9.69 13.62
C ASP A 76 3.27 -9.15 12.32
N TRP A 77 2.37 -9.94 11.75
CA TRP A 77 1.70 -9.58 10.50
C TRP A 77 0.55 -8.63 10.73
N ARG A 78 0.47 -7.63 9.87
CA ARG A 78 -0.66 -6.70 9.83
C ARG A 78 -1.17 -6.54 8.41
N LYS A 79 -2.47 -6.33 8.26
CA LYS A 79 -3.07 -5.94 6.98
C LYS A 79 -2.52 -4.57 6.56
N ILE A 80 -1.88 -4.50 5.39
CA ILE A 80 -1.28 -3.26 4.88
C ILE A 80 -2.23 -2.43 4.02
N ALA A 81 -3.47 -2.91 3.86
CA ALA A 81 -4.52 -2.23 3.12
C ALA A 81 -4.02 -1.68 1.77
N SER A 82 -4.22 -0.40 1.49
CA SER A 82 -3.98 0.18 0.16
C SER A 82 -2.52 0.19 -0.29
N ILE A 83 -1.54 -0.06 0.56
CA ILE A 83 -0.16 -0.33 0.12
C ILE A 83 -0.12 -1.54 -0.84
N THR A 84 -1.09 -2.45 -0.76
CA THR A 84 -1.29 -3.56 -1.72
C THR A 84 -1.38 -3.07 -3.17
N LYS A 85 -1.94 -1.87 -3.40
CA LYS A 85 -2.07 -1.31 -4.76
C LYS A 85 -0.72 -1.13 -5.44
N VAL A 86 0.31 -0.79 -4.67
CA VAL A 86 1.68 -0.68 -5.20
C VAL A 86 2.14 -2.02 -5.75
N LEU A 87 1.91 -3.11 -5.01
CA LEU A 87 2.24 -4.47 -5.47
C LEU A 87 1.45 -4.84 -6.74
N THR A 88 0.15 -4.51 -6.77
CA THR A 88 -0.70 -4.74 -7.95
C THR A 88 -0.18 -3.98 -9.18
N ALA A 89 0.23 -2.71 -9.00
CA ALA A 89 0.81 -1.91 -10.08
C ALA A 89 2.13 -2.52 -10.60
N ILE A 90 3.00 -3.01 -9.71
CA ILE A 90 4.20 -3.77 -10.08
C ILE A 90 3.82 -4.99 -10.92
N GLY A 91 2.77 -5.73 -10.52
CA GLY A 91 2.26 -6.89 -11.25
C GLY A 91 1.79 -6.56 -12.67
N ILE A 92 1.05 -5.47 -12.85
CA ILE A 92 0.63 -4.99 -14.18
C ILE A 92 1.84 -4.64 -15.03
N LEU A 93 2.78 -3.85 -14.49
CA LEU A 93 3.97 -3.45 -15.24
C LEU A 93 4.86 -4.62 -15.60
N LYS A 94 4.95 -5.64 -14.75
CA LYS A 94 5.65 -6.87 -15.09
C LYS A 94 5.02 -7.56 -16.30
N LEU A 95 3.69 -7.66 -16.35
CA LEU A 95 3.00 -8.23 -17.52
C LEU A 95 3.17 -7.37 -18.79
N VAL A 96 3.34 -6.06 -18.63
CA VAL A 96 3.68 -5.15 -19.74
C VAL A 96 5.11 -5.44 -20.24
N GLU A 97 6.09 -5.54 -19.33
CA GLU A 97 7.48 -5.88 -19.69
C GLU A 97 7.60 -7.28 -20.32
N ASP A 98 6.77 -8.22 -19.88
CA ASP A 98 6.68 -9.58 -20.45
C ASP A 98 5.93 -9.61 -21.81
N GLY A 99 5.46 -8.47 -22.32
CA GLY A 99 4.74 -8.34 -23.60
C GLY A 99 3.32 -8.93 -23.59
N ARG A 100 2.77 -9.21 -22.42
CA ARG A 100 1.44 -9.81 -22.23
C ARG A 100 0.33 -8.77 -22.11
N LEU A 101 0.68 -7.53 -21.77
CA LEU A 101 -0.20 -6.38 -21.66
C LEU A 101 0.42 -5.18 -22.38
N ILE A 102 -0.40 -4.23 -22.76
CA ILE A 102 0.01 -2.91 -23.28
C ILE A 102 -0.75 -1.85 -22.48
N MET A 103 -0.04 -0.85 -21.97
CA MET A 103 -0.60 0.20 -21.09
C MET A 103 -1.79 0.93 -21.73
N GLU A 104 -1.72 1.12 -23.05
CA GLU A 104 -2.72 1.84 -23.86
C GLU A 104 -3.95 0.98 -24.24
N TRP A 105 -3.91 -0.32 -23.94
CA TRP A 105 -5.07 -1.16 -24.24
C TRP A 105 -6.26 -0.74 -23.37
N PRO A 106 -7.45 -0.64 -23.98
CA PRO A 106 -8.66 -0.54 -23.22
C PRO A 106 -8.81 -1.83 -22.38
N LEU A 107 -9.17 -1.65 -21.14
CA LEU A 107 -9.32 -2.77 -20.19
C LEU A 107 -10.42 -3.74 -20.63
N SER A 108 -11.40 -3.27 -21.42
CA SER A 108 -12.43 -4.10 -22.08
C SER A 108 -11.86 -5.22 -22.95
N ARG A 109 -10.64 -5.07 -23.48
CA ARG A 109 -9.96 -6.12 -24.23
C ARG A 109 -9.63 -7.36 -23.40
N ILE A 110 -9.53 -7.18 -22.08
CA ILE A 110 -9.25 -8.25 -21.11
C ILE A 110 -10.50 -8.60 -20.32
N LEU A 111 -11.33 -7.61 -20.06
CA LEU A 111 -12.59 -7.68 -19.32
C LEU A 111 -13.75 -7.26 -20.24
N PRO A 112 -14.25 -8.16 -21.10
CA PRO A 112 -15.26 -7.83 -22.11
C PRO A 112 -16.57 -7.33 -21.47
N GLU A 113 -16.81 -7.56 -20.20
CA GLU A 113 -17.96 -6.99 -19.45
C GLU A 113 -17.98 -5.45 -19.48
N LEU A 114 -16.85 -4.80 -19.76
CA LEU A 114 -16.74 -3.35 -19.89
C LEU A 114 -17.14 -2.84 -21.29
N GLU A 115 -17.32 -3.71 -22.29
CA GLU A 115 -17.69 -3.31 -23.65
C GLU A 115 -19.09 -2.67 -23.68
N GLY A 116 -19.22 -1.67 -24.56
CA GLY A 116 -20.51 -0.97 -24.78
C GLY A 116 -21.00 -0.11 -23.61
N GLY A 117 -20.29 -0.08 -22.48
CA GLY A 117 -20.61 0.72 -21.31
C GLY A 117 -19.78 2.01 -21.22
N PRO A 118 -20.01 2.83 -20.17
CA PRO A 118 -19.31 4.09 -19.96
C PRO A 118 -17.78 3.90 -19.75
N TYR A 119 -17.35 2.70 -19.44
CA TYR A 119 -15.95 2.35 -19.16
C TYR A 119 -15.26 1.57 -20.29
N ALA A 120 -15.91 1.44 -21.46
CA ALA A 120 -15.34 0.68 -22.59
C ALA A 120 -13.96 1.17 -23.03
N GLY A 121 -13.70 2.46 -22.88
CA GLY A 121 -12.45 3.12 -23.27
C GLY A 121 -11.40 3.27 -22.15
N ILE A 122 -11.69 2.86 -20.90
CA ILE A 122 -10.68 3.00 -19.84
C ILE A 122 -9.47 2.11 -20.13
N ARG A 123 -8.25 2.66 -19.96
CA ARG A 123 -6.99 1.96 -20.18
C ARG A 123 -6.40 1.50 -18.83
N LEU A 124 -5.44 0.60 -18.88
CA LEU A 124 -4.64 0.24 -17.70
C LEU A 124 -4.03 1.49 -17.04
N PHE A 125 -3.54 2.43 -17.86
CA PHE A 125 -3.01 3.72 -17.40
C PHE A 125 -4.02 4.50 -16.55
N ASP A 126 -5.26 4.64 -17.01
CA ASP A 126 -6.30 5.45 -16.35
C ASP A 126 -6.69 4.85 -14.99
N VAL A 127 -6.65 3.52 -14.88
CA VAL A 127 -6.92 2.82 -13.60
C VAL A 127 -5.75 2.95 -12.64
N LEU A 128 -4.51 2.77 -13.11
CA LEU A 128 -3.30 2.90 -12.28
C LEU A 128 -3.13 4.31 -11.71
N THR A 129 -3.59 5.33 -12.43
CA THR A 129 -3.48 6.74 -12.02
C THR A 129 -4.72 7.27 -11.31
N HIS A 130 -5.76 6.44 -11.11
CA HIS A 130 -7.05 6.86 -10.55
C HIS A 130 -7.78 7.95 -11.34
N THR A 131 -7.66 7.93 -12.68
CA THR A 131 -8.32 8.88 -13.59
C THR A 131 -9.35 8.22 -14.50
N SER A 132 -9.77 7.00 -14.18
CA SER A 132 -10.69 6.20 -14.99
C SER A 132 -12.15 6.67 -15.00
N GLY A 133 -12.53 7.56 -14.07
CA GLY A 133 -13.93 7.94 -13.87
C GLY A 133 -14.78 6.93 -13.12
N LEU A 134 -14.21 5.78 -12.75
CA LEU A 134 -14.89 4.80 -11.89
C LEU A 134 -15.32 5.43 -10.57
N PRO A 135 -16.46 5.00 -9.97
CA PRO A 135 -16.97 5.58 -8.73
C PRO A 135 -15.93 5.55 -7.61
N ALA A 136 -15.67 6.72 -7.02
CA ALA A 136 -14.73 6.88 -5.91
C ALA A 136 -15.13 6.04 -4.69
N ASP A 137 -14.15 5.66 -3.88
CA ASP A 137 -14.37 5.00 -2.60
C ASP A 137 -15.25 5.88 -1.69
N PRO A 138 -16.10 5.28 -0.84
CA PRO A 138 -16.79 6.03 0.20
C PRO A 138 -15.81 6.84 1.04
N GLY A 139 -16.15 8.11 1.30
CA GLY A 139 -15.28 9.06 1.98
C GLY A 139 -14.33 9.85 1.04
N TYR A 140 -14.24 9.47 -0.25
CA TYR A 140 -13.52 10.24 -1.27
C TYR A 140 -14.46 11.00 -2.23
N ARG A 141 -15.75 10.94 -1.99
CA ARG A 141 -16.76 11.74 -2.73
C ARG A 141 -17.24 12.90 -1.87
N CYS A 142 -17.47 14.03 -2.52
CA CYS A 142 -18.15 15.17 -1.90
C CYS A 142 -19.66 14.92 -1.70
N GLU A 143 -20.23 13.98 -2.49
CA GLU A 143 -21.66 13.64 -2.48
C GLU A 143 -21.84 12.13 -2.24
N PRO A 144 -22.98 11.71 -1.67
CA PRO A 144 -23.29 10.31 -1.52
C PRO A 144 -23.21 9.58 -2.85
N ASN A 145 -22.72 8.35 -2.86
CA ASN A 145 -22.75 7.52 -4.06
C ASN A 145 -24.20 7.27 -4.47
N PRO A 146 -24.60 7.57 -5.72
CA PRO A 146 -25.96 7.34 -6.18
C PRO A 146 -26.36 5.85 -6.20
N ASP A 147 -25.38 4.94 -6.27
CA ASP A 147 -25.59 3.50 -6.16
C ASP A 147 -24.70 2.88 -5.09
N PRO A 148 -25.12 2.92 -3.81
CA PRO A 148 -24.38 2.28 -2.72
C PRO A 148 -24.25 0.75 -2.89
N ALA A 149 -25.12 0.12 -3.69
CA ALA A 149 -25.08 -1.32 -3.92
C ALA A 149 -23.83 -1.74 -4.69
N VAL A 150 -23.28 -0.88 -5.55
CA VAL A 150 -21.99 -1.10 -6.24
C VAL A 150 -20.88 -1.48 -5.27
N TRP A 151 -20.93 -0.96 -4.02
CA TRP A 151 -19.92 -1.25 -3.00
C TRP A 151 -20.13 -2.59 -2.30
N LYS A 152 -21.32 -3.14 -2.32
CA LYS A 152 -21.67 -4.39 -1.62
C LYS A 152 -21.54 -5.64 -2.51
N THR A 153 -21.42 -5.47 -3.82
CA THR A 153 -21.54 -6.55 -4.80
C THR A 153 -20.25 -7.28 -5.16
N MET A 154 -19.12 -6.93 -4.52
CA MET A 154 -17.80 -7.51 -4.84
C MET A 154 -17.68 -9.02 -4.54
N GLU A 155 -18.60 -9.59 -3.79
CA GLU A 155 -18.63 -11.03 -3.47
C GLU A 155 -19.40 -11.84 -4.52
N GLU A 156 -20.05 -11.18 -5.47
CA GLU A 156 -20.86 -11.81 -6.50
C GLU A 156 -20.03 -12.13 -7.75
N LYS A 157 -20.36 -13.22 -8.41
CA LYS A 157 -19.62 -13.69 -9.60
C LYS A 157 -19.63 -12.70 -10.76
N ASP A 158 -20.65 -11.83 -10.84
CA ASP A 158 -20.84 -10.84 -11.90
C ASP A 158 -20.43 -9.41 -11.50
N TRP A 159 -19.60 -9.27 -10.46
CA TRP A 159 -19.19 -7.95 -9.93
C TRP A 159 -18.58 -7.02 -10.97
N VAL A 160 -17.80 -7.55 -11.95
CA VAL A 160 -17.22 -6.76 -13.03
C VAL A 160 -18.33 -6.18 -13.91
N ALA A 161 -19.30 -6.99 -14.30
CA ALA A 161 -20.43 -6.55 -15.12
C ALA A 161 -21.31 -5.52 -14.40
N ARG A 162 -21.44 -5.62 -13.08
CA ARG A 162 -22.16 -4.61 -12.26
C ARG A 162 -21.41 -3.31 -12.20
N LEU A 163 -20.10 -3.37 -11.93
CA LEU A 163 -19.25 -2.17 -11.92
C LEU A 163 -19.26 -1.49 -13.28
N ALA A 164 -19.25 -2.26 -14.37
CA ALA A 164 -19.32 -1.76 -15.74
C ALA A 164 -20.57 -0.93 -16.06
N ARG A 165 -21.65 -1.11 -15.30
CA ARG A 165 -22.95 -0.38 -15.46
C ARG A 165 -23.07 0.79 -14.50
N ALA A 166 -22.16 0.96 -13.55
CA ALA A 166 -22.22 2.08 -12.61
C ALA A 166 -22.08 3.40 -13.34
N ALA A 167 -22.76 4.45 -12.87
CA ALA A 167 -22.57 5.78 -13.40
C ALA A 167 -21.16 6.29 -13.09
N PRO A 168 -20.42 6.85 -14.07
CA PRO A 168 -19.10 7.42 -13.82
C PRO A 168 -19.21 8.68 -12.97
N ASP A 169 -18.19 8.94 -12.15
CA ASP A 169 -18.09 10.18 -11.39
C ASP A 169 -17.66 11.36 -12.27
N HIS A 170 -16.88 11.09 -13.31
CA HIS A 170 -16.37 12.06 -14.27
C HIS A 170 -15.93 11.35 -15.56
N GLY A 171 -15.60 12.09 -16.61
CA GLY A 171 -15.01 11.52 -17.82
C GLY A 171 -13.61 10.96 -17.62
N ILE A 172 -13.20 10.05 -18.49
CA ILE A 172 -11.87 9.42 -18.45
C ILE A 172 -10.78 10.51 -18.59
N GLY A 173 -9.86 10.58 -17.64
CA GLY A 173 -8.76 11.55 -17.63
C GLY A 173 -9.10 12.94 -17.12
N GLU A 174 -10.37 13.25 -16.83
CA GLU A 174 -10.81 14.61 -16.46
C GLU A 174 -10.48 14.97 -15.01
N ALA A 175 -10.49 13.99 -14.11
CA ALA A 175 -10.21 14.23 -12.70
C ALA A 175 -9.54 13.01 -12.06
N TRP A 176 -8.91 13.22 -10.91
CA TRP A 176 -8.43 12.17 -10.03
C TRP A 176 -9.54 11.78 -9.04
N SER A 177 -9.85 10.49 -8.98
CA SER A 177 -10.88 9.95 -8.12
C SER A 177 -10.42 8.62 -7.55
N TYR A 178 -10.07 8.61 -6.25
CA TYR A 178 -9.55 7.41 -5.62
C TYR A 178 -10.58 6.27 -5.67
N CYS A 179 -10.27 5.24 -6.43
CA CYS A 179 -11.14 4.11 -6.67
C CYS A 179 -10.44 2.78 -6.43
N SER A 180 -10.73 2.14 -5.31
CA SER A 180 -10.19 0.82 -4.98
C SER A 180 -10.68 -0.27 -5.93
N ARG A 181 -11.89 -0.14 -6.48
CA ARG A 181 -12.45 -1.11 -7.44
C ARG A 181 -11.72 -1.14 -8.75
N GLY A 182 -11.15 -0.03 -9.17
CA GLY A 182 -10.25 -0.01 -10.31
C GLY A 182 -9.08 -0.98 -10.11
N TYR A 183 -8.48 -0.99 -8.93
CA TYR A 183 -7.39 -1.93 -8.62
C TYR A 183 -7.87 -3.38 -8.53
N ASN A 184 -9.13 -3.62 -8.15
CA ASN A 184 -9.70 -4.96 -8.26
C ASN A 184 -9.87 -5.40 -9.73
N LEU A 185 -10.22 -4.48 -10.64
CA LEU A 185 -10.22 -4.77 -12.09
C LEU A 185 -8.80 -5.12 -12.58
N LEU A 186 -7.76 -4.43 -12.07
CA LEU A 186 -6.37 -4.78 -12.40
C LEU A 186 -6.01 -6.18 -11.88
N GLY A 187 -6.44 -6.55 -10.67
CA GLY A 187 -6.26 -7.88 -10.12
C GLY A 187 -6.97 -8.96 -10.94
N GLU A 188 -8.19 -8.70 -11.39
CA GLU A 188 -8.93 -9.57 -12.30
C GLU A 188 -8.23 -9.70 -13.66
N ALA A 189 -7.71 -8.59 -14.19
CA ALA A 189 -6.94 -8.60 -15.42
C ALA A 189 -5.67 -9.46 -15.28
N ILE A 190 -4.94 -9.35 -14.17
CA ILE A 190 -3.80 -10.23 -13.88
C ILE A 190 -4.26 -11.68 -13.90
N ALA A 191 -5.33 -12.04 -13.18
CA ALA A 191 -5.81 -13.42 -13.10
C ALA A 191 -6.20 -13.97 -14.48
N ARG A 192 -6.93 -13.21 -15.30
CA ARG A 192 -7.35 -13.64 -16.64
C ARG A 192 -6.18 -13.80 -17.62
N VAL A 193 -5.25 -12.85 -17.59
CA VAL A 193 -4.08 -12.89 -18.46
C VAL A 193 -3.13 -14.03 -18.07
N THR A 194 -2.99 -14.32 -16.78
CA THR A 194 -2.07 -15.36 -16.28
C THR A 194 -2.69 -16.74 -16.24
N GLY A 195 -4.01 -16.84 -16.13
CA GLY A 195 -4.74 -18.10 -16.01
C GLY A 195 -4.71 -18.69 -14.60
N GLU A 196 -4.28 -17.91 -13.60
CA GLU A 196 -4.17 -18.35 -12.22
C GLU A 196 -4.70 -17.28 -11.24
N PRO A 197 -5.04 -17.65 -9.98
CA PRO A 197 -5.49 -16.70 -8.98
C PRO A 197 -4.46 -15.59 -8.75
N TYR A 198 -4.94 -14.33 -8.68
CA TYR A 198 -4.14 -13.13 -8.49
C TYR A 198 -3.08 -13.30 -7.38
N CYS A 199 -3.50 -13.74 -6.17
CA CYS A 199 -2.61 -13.84 -5.02
C CYS A 199 -1.46 -14.84 -5.26
N ARG A 200 -1.72 -15.98 -5.90
CA ARG A 200 -0.70 -17.01 -6.19
C ARG A 200 0.34 -16.48 -7.16
N TRP A 201 -0.13 -15.81 -8.22
CA TRP A 201 0.77 -15.20 -9.19
C TRP A 201 1.62 -14.10 -8.55
N MET A 202 1.01 -13.22 -7.73
CA MET A 202 1.72 -12.15 -7.03
C MET A 202 2.78 -12.68 -6.07
N GLU A 203 2.46 -13.72 -5.31
CA GLU A 203 3.42 -14.36 -4.40
C GLU A 203 4.60 -14.97 -5.15
N ARG A 204 4.34 -15.66 -6.27
CA ARG A 204 5.39 -16.30 -7.08
C ARG A 204 6.24 -15.31 -7.88
N GLU A 205 5.64 -14.30 -8.49
CA GLU A 205 6.32 -13.44 -9.45
C GLU A 205 6.78 -12.09 -8.85
N ILE A 206 6.20 -11.67 -7.74
CA ILE A 206 6.49 -10.36 -7.15
C ILE A 206 7.09 -10.52 -5.74
N THR A 207 6.30 -10.91 -4.73
CA THR A 207 6.78 -10.87 -3.34
C THR A 207 7.84 -11.92 -3.05
N GLY A 208 7.76 -13.11 -3.65
CA GLY A 208 8.77 -14.15 -3.54
C GLY A 208 10.15 -13.71 -4.07
N PRO A 209 10.27 -13.27 -5.34
CA PRO A 209 11.53 -12.74 -5.87
C PRO A 209 12.08 -11.51 -5.15
N LEU A 210 11.21 -10.69 -4.52
CA LEU A 210 11.63 -9.56 -3.68
C LEU A 210 12.10 -9.98 -2.28
N GLY A 211 12.04 -11.27 -1.95
CA GLY A 211 12.36 -11.77 -0.61
C GLY A 211 11.38 -11.34 0.48
N MET A 212 10.19 -10.87 0.09
CA MET A 212 9.12 -10.44 0.99
C MET A 212 8.32 -11.65 1.48
N ARG A 213 8.97 -12.52 2.28
CA ARG A 213 8.42 -13.83 2.71
C ARG A 213 7.28 -13.71 3.71
N ASP A 214 7.18 -12.57 4.36
CA ASP A 214 6.12 -12.20 5.31
C ASP A 214 5.02 -11.35 4.68
N THR A 215 4.99 -11.28 3.33
CA THR A 215 3.95 -10.58 2.57
C THR A 215 3.13 -11.59 1.78
N PHE A 216 1.83 -11.66 2.08
CA PHE A 216 0.91 -12.65 1.53
C PHE A 216 -0.54 -12.15 1.56
N TRP A 217 -1.43 -12.84 0.83
CA TRP A 217 -2.87 -12.52 0.79
C TRP A 217 -3.73 -13.54 1.51
N ASP A 218 -3.28 -14.79 1.52
CA ASP A 218 -3.98 -15.89 2.20
C ASP A 218 -3.32 -16.20 3.55
N PRO A 219 -4.00 -15.99 4.68
CA PRO A 219 -3.50 -16.41 5.99
C PRO A 219 -3.17 -17.91 6.07
N GLY A 220 -3.88 -18.76 5.29
CA GLY A 220 -3.64 -20.20 5.23
C GLY A 220 -3.66 -20.87 6.60
N THR A 221 -2.57 -21.59 6.90
CA THR A 221 -2.35 -22.27 8.20
C THR A 221 -1.56 -21.43 9.19
N ARG A 222 -1.30 -20.16 8.89
CA ARG A 222 -0.53 -19.26 9.77
C ARG A 222 -1.24 -19.10 11.11
N PRO A 223 -0.48 -19.08 12.23
CA PRO A 223 -1.06 -18.94 13.56
C PRO A 223 -1.72 -17.56 13.72
N LEU A 224 -2.96 -17.54 14.18
CA LEU A 224 -3.73 -16.30 14.34
C LEU A 224 -3.13 -15.37 15.41
N ASP A 225 -2.40 -15.91 16.36
CA ASP A 225 -1.70 -15.17 17.39
C ASP A 225 -0.43 -14.45 16.92
N ALA A 226 -0.02 -14.65 15.67
CA ALA A 226 1.07 -13.90 15.03
C ALA A 226 0.56 -12.67 14.24
N PHE A 227 -0.75 -12.42 14.26
CA PHE A 227 -1.32 -11.22 13.63
C PHE A 227 -1.58 -10.14 14.66
N THR A 228 -1.29 -8.89 14.29
CA THR A 228 -1.78 -7.74 15.03
C THR A 228 -3.24 -7.50 14.67
N VAL A 229 -4.13 -7.52 15.67
CA VAL A 229 -5.58 -7.44 15.51
C VAL A 229 -6.17 -6.46 16.52
N ILE A 230 -7.06 -5.59 16.07
CA ILE A 230 -7.66 -4.52 16.90
C ILE A 230 -9.08 -4.80 17.35
N SER A 231 -9.73 -5.86 16.86
CA SER A 231 -11.12 -6.16 17.20
C SER A 231 -11.52 -7.59 16.86
N ALA A 232 -12.60 -8.07 17.49
CA ALA A 232 -13.22 -9.34 17.17
C ALA A 232 -13.71 -9.41 15.70
N ALA A 233 -14.08 -8.28 15.10
CA ALA A 233 -14.47 -8.22 13.69
C ALA A 233 -13.28 -8.52 12.76
N GLU A 234 -12.09 -7.98 13.05
CA GLU A 234 -10.87 -8.33 12.29
C GLU A 234 -10.51 -9.81 12.47
N ASP A 235 -10.63 -10.34 13.68
CA ASP A 235 -10.39 -11.77 13.95
C ASP A 235 -11.34 -12.66 13.12
N GLY A 236 -12.62 -12.31 13.10
CA GLY A 236 -13.63 -13.02 12.29
C GLY A 236 -13.30 -12.96 10.79
N MET A 237 -12.86 -11.81 10.31
CA MET A 237 -12.41 -11.67 8.91
C MET A 237 -11.16 -12.51 8.61
N LEU A 238 -10.20 -12.58 9.52
CA LEU A 238 -9.02 -13.43 9.37
C LEU A 238 -9.40 -14.90 9.29
N ALA A 239 -10.25 -15.35 10.21
CA ALA A 239 -10.73 -16.74 10.24
C ALA A 239 -11.54 -17.10 8.98
N GLY A 240 -12.35 -16.17 8.44
CA GLY A 240 -13.17 -16.35 7.24
C GLY A 240 -12.33 -16.36 5.93
N ARG A 241 -11.15 -15.76 5.91
CA ARG A 241 -10.33 -15.61 4.69
C ARG A 241 -9.75 -16.89 4.13
N LYS A 242 -9.69 -17.95 4.90
CA LYS A 242 -9.20 -19.26 4.43
C LYS A 242 -9.95 -19.80 3.19
N GLN A 243 -11.07 -19.19 2.82
CA GLN A 243 -11.91 -19.60 1.70
C GLN A 243 -11.90 -18.63 0.50
N ALA A 244 -11.18 -17.51 0.59
CA ALA A 244 -11.37 -16.38 -0.33
C ALA A 244 -10.19 -16.12 -1.29
N LEU A 245 -9.47 -17.14 -1.75
CA LEU A 245 -8.35 -17.02 -2.72
C LEU A 245 -8.74 -16.31 -4.03
N HIS A 246 -10.02 -16.28 -4.35
CA HIS A 246 -10.56 -15.64 -5.55
C HIS A 246 -11.32 -14.34 -5.25
N HIS A 247 -11.22 -13.81 -4.03
CA HIS A 247 -11.95 -12.60 -3.68
C HIS A 247 -11.32 -11.38 -4.39
N PRO A 248 -12.10 -10.64 -5.19
CA PRO A 248 -11.56 -9.54 -6.01
C PRO A 248 -10.91 -8.42 -5.17
N SER A 249 -11.38 -8.17 -3.94
CA SER A 249 -10.82 -7.12 -3.07
C SER A 249 -9.36 -7.34 -2.65
N LEU A 250 -8.79 -8.50 -2.95
CA LEU A 250 -7.38 -8.81 -2.62
C LEU A 250 -6.39 -7.87 -3.30
N ALA A 251 -6.68 -7.44 -4.53
CA ALA A 251 -5.77 -6.61 -5.32
C ALA A 251 -5.71 -5.14 -4.87
N GLN A 252 -6.76 -4.64 -4.24
CA GLN A 252 -6.83 -3.24 -3.78
C GLN A 252 -6.27 -3.01 -2.37
N GLY A 253 -6.28 -4.05 -1.52
CA GLY A 253 -5.99 -3.85 -0.09
C GLY A 253 -5.91 -5.13 0.73
N GLY A 254 -5.75 -6.29 0.08
CA GLY A 254 -5.85 -7.60 0.72
C GLY A 254 -4.58 -8.15 1.34
N ALA A 255 -3.42 -7.57 1.08
CA ALA A 255 -2.15 -8.10 1.56
C ALA A 255 -1.94 -7.88 3.07
N PHE A 256 -1.28 -8.85 3.68
CA PHE A 256 -0.64 -8.75 4.98
C PHE A 256 0.86 -8.62 4.78
N SER A 257 1.54 -7.91 5.69
CA SER A 257 2.99 -7.74 5.64
C SER A 257 3.54 -7.36 7.01
N THR A 258 4.86 -7.16 7.07
CA THR A 258 5.61 -6.61 8.19
C THR A 258 6.31 -5.32 7.78
N CYS A 259 6.74 -4.50 8.74
CA CYS A 259 7.57 -3.33 8.44
C CYS A 259 8.87 -3.73 7.71
N SER A 260 9.48 -4.84 8.08
CA SER A 260 10.72 -5.34 7.46
C SER A 260 10.54 -5.68 5.97
N ASP A 261 9.44 -6.32 5.59
CA ASP A 261 9.16 -6.60 4.18
C ASP A 261 8.84 -5.32 3.39
N LEU A 262 8.16 -4.36 4.03
CA LEU A 262 7.91 -3.06 3.40
C LEU A 262 9.22 -2.28 3.15
N LEU A 263 10.25 -2.43 3.99
CA LEU A 263 11.57 -1.87 3.70
C LEU A 263 12.21 -2.50 2.45
N LYS A 264 12.06 -3.81 2.25
CA LYS A 264 12.54 -4.49 1.03
C LYS A 264 11.85 -3.93 -0.22
N LEU A 265 10.53 -3.64 -0.13
CA LEU A 265 9.81 -2.98 -1.20
C LEU A 265 10.38 -1.58 -1.50
N GLY A 266 10.72 -0.79 -0.47
CA GLY A 266 11.37 0.50 -0.65
C GLY A 266 12.74 0.36 -1.31
N HIS A 267 13.55 -0.57 -0.83
CA HIS A 267 14.87 -0.87 -1.39
C HIS A 267 14.78 -1.29 -2.87
N PHE A 268 13.82 -2.13 -3.23
CA PHE A 268 13.57 -2.53 -4.62
C PHE A 268 13.42 -1.33 -5.56
N PHE A 269 12.69 -0.29 -5.17
CA PHE A 269 12.56 0.93 -5.96
C PHE A 269 13.87 1.72 -6.06
N MET A 270 14.74 1.61 -5.09
CA MET A 270 16.02 2.35 -5.04
C MET A 270 17.18 1.57 -5.67
N SER A 271 17.17 0.24 -5.61
CA SER A 271 18.20 -0.65 -6.17
C SER A 271 18.14 -0.84 -7.69
N GLY A 272 17.14 -0.24 -8.36
CA GLY A 272 16.94 -0.39 -9.80
C GLY A 272 16.27 -1.69 -10.21
N GLY A 273 15.42 -2.25 -9.34
CA GLY A 273 14.58 -3.41 -9.64
C GLY A 273 15.16 -4.76 -9.24
N PHE A 274 16.24 -4.74 -8.44
CA PHE A 274 16.82 -5.95 -7.88
C PHE A 274 16.36 -6.16 -6.45
N PRO A 275 16.15 -7.41 -6.01
CA PRO A 275 16.04 -7.75 -4.61
C PRO A 275 17.36 -7.48 -3.88
N ASP A 276 17.33 -7.47 -2.55
CA ASP A 276 18.57 -7.37 -1.75
C ASP A 276 19.58 -8.45 -2.14
N ALA A 277 20.81 -8.02 -2.35
CA ALA A 277 21.85 -8.85 -2.89
C ALA A 277 22.30 -9.92 -1.89
N GLY A 278 22.36 -11.16 -2.34
CA GLY A 278 22.89 -12.31 -1.62
C GLY A 278 22.90 -13.59 -2.46
N GLU A 279 22.16 -13.64 -3.57
CA GLU A 279 22.04 -14.85 -4.39
C GLU A 279 22.55 -14.65 -5.81
N GLU A 280 23.25 -15.65 -6.33
CA GLU A 280 24.00 -15.72 -7.60
C GLU A 280 23.20 -15.49 -8.89
N ARG A 281 21.89 -15.30 -8.82
CA ARG A 281 21.03 -14.94 -9.96
C ARG A 281 19.95 -13.97 -9.54
N LEU A 282 20.27 -12.68 -9.58
CA LEU A 282 19.30 -11.60 -9.39
C LEU A 282 18.33 -11.57 -10.57
N ARG A 283 17.19 -12.22 -10.43
CA ARG A 283 16.07 -12.06 -11.36
C ARG A 283 15.44 -10.71 -11.09
N ARG A 284 15.64 -9.77 -12.01
CA ARG A 284 15.00 -8.46 -11.92
C ARG A 284 13.47 -8.64 -11.99
N VAL A 285 12.73 -8.05 -11.05
CA VAL A 285 11.27 -8.07 -11.04
C VAL A 285 10.71 -7.06 -12.04
N LEU A 286 11.27 -5.83 -12.06
CA LEU A 286 10.97 -4.81 -13.06
C LEU A 286 12.24 -4.15 -13.58
N GLY A 287 12.20 -3.69 -14.83
CA GLY A 287 13.23 -2.89 -15.46
C GLY A 287 13.30 -1.46 -14.88
N LYS A 288 14.46 -0.82 -15.07
CA LYS A 288 14.68 0.56 -14.59
C LYS A 288 13.66 1.56 -15.17
N ALA A 289 13.23 1.36 -16.43
CA ALA A 289 12.28 2.24 -17.09
C ALA A 289 10.91 2.21 -16.39
N SER A 290 10.39 1.01 -16.08
CA SER A 290 9.11 0.87 -15.37
C SER A 290 9.17 1.45 -13.96
N LEU A 291 10.27 1.22 -13.23
CA LEU A 291 10.47 1.81 -11.91
C LEU A 291 10.56 3.35 -11.97
N ALA A 292 11.22 3.89 -12.99
CA ALA A 292 11.25 5.33 -13.20
C ALA A 292 9.86 5.88 -13.52
N ALA A 293 9.10 5.20 -14.38
CA ALA A 293 7.72 5.56 -14.71
C ALA A 293 6.81 5.56 -13.47
N MET A 294 6.92 4.56 -12.58
CA MET A 294 6.18 4.53 -11.33
C MET A 294 6.48 5.74 -10.43
N ARG A 295 7.73 6.20 -10.41
CA ARG A 295 8.20 7.34 -9.61
C ARG A 295 8.21 8.67 -10.39
N THR A 296 7.42 8.76 -11.42
CA THR A 296 7.20 10.00 -12.18
C THR A 296 5.76 10.42 -11.97
N ILE A 297 5.52 11.72 -11.78
CA ILE A 297 4.16 12.26 -11.78
C ILE A 297 3.60 12.07 -13.19
N GLN A 298 2.64 11.16 -13.32
CA GLN A 298 2.01 10.79 -14.59
C GLN A 298 0.80 11.66 -14.92
N VAL A 299 0.12 12.12 -13.87
CA VAL A 299 -1.05 12.98 -13.99
C VAL A 299 -1.00 14.10 -12.97
N THR A 300 -1.51 15.26 -13.33
CA THR A 300 -1.84 16.36 -12.43
C THR A 300 -3.17 16.92 -12.92
N VAL A 301 -4.24 16.55 -12.25
CA VAL A 301 -5.62 16.84 -12.65
C VAL A 301 -6.43 17.26 -11.42
N PRO A 302 -7.58 17.94 -11.61
CA PRO A 302 -8.46 18.27 -10.48
C PRO A 302 -8.81 17.03 -9.67
N ALA A 303 -8.75 17.15 -8.35
CA ALA A 303 -9.16 16.06 -7.48
C ALA A 303 -10.67 16.05 -7.29
N PHE A 304 -11.30 14.91 -7.54
CA PHE A 304 -12.66 14.62 -7.14
C PHE A 304 -12.65 14.03 -5.73
N HIS A 305 -12.51 14.91 -4.71
CA HIS A 305 -12.12 14.51 -3.38
C HIS A 305 -12.82 15.39 -2.32
N TRP A 306 -12.91 14.97 -1.07
CA TRP A 306 -13.45 15.66 0.09
C TRP A 306 -13.29 17.20 0.06
N GLY A 307 -14.30 17.95 -0.24
CA GLY A 307 -14.25 19.42 -0.21
C GLY A 307 -13.17 20.10 -1.07
N ASP A 308 -12.23 19.33 -1.60
CA ASP A 308 -11.06 19.78 -2.39
C ASP A 308 -11.21 19.47 -3.88
N ARG A 309 -12.43 19.29 -4.38
CA ARG A 309 -12.72 18.86 -5.77
C ARG A 309 -12.05 19.71 -6.88
N PHE A 310 -11.55 20.86 -6.55
CA PHE A 310 -10.89 21.77 -7.50
C PHE A 310 -9.39 21.89 -7.29
N ARG A 311 -8.83 21.18 -6.31
CA ARG A 311 -7.39 21.18 -6.08
C ARG A 311 -6.74 20.14 -6.99
N ASP A 312 -5.69 20.53 -7.69
CA ASP A 312 -4.92 19.60 -8.50
C ASP A 312 -4.30 18.50 -7.67
N TRP A 313 -4.38 17.28 -8.19
CA TRP A 313 -3.85 16.11 -7.56
C TRP A 313 -2.84 15.41 -8.47
N SER A 314 -1.64 15.20 -7.98
CA SER A 314 -0.57 14.53 -8.70
C SER A 314 -0.47 13.07 -8.26
N TYR A 315 -0.28 12.16 -9.22
CA TYR A 315 -0.16 10.74 -8.96
C TYR A 315 0.79 10.06 -9.95
N GLY A 316 1.48 9.01 -9.51
CA GLY A 316 2.31 8.14 -10.36
C GLY A 316 1.56 6.90 -10.82
N LEU A 317 2.26 5.86 -11.27
CA LEU A 317 1.67 4.56 -11.57
C LEU A 317 1.60 3.72 -10.28
N GLY A 318 0.49 3.84 -9.56
CA GLY A 318 0.28 3.13 -8.29
C GLY A 318 1.09 3.67 -7.11
N LEU A 319 1.80 4.76 -7.26
CA LEU A 319 2.57 5.44 -6.21
C LEU A 319 2.08 6.87 -5.99
N GLU A 320 2.05 7.29 -4.74
CA GLU A 320 1.80 8.66 -4.36
C GLU A 320 3.11 9.43 -4.17
N PRO A 321 3.25 10.63 -4.76
CA PRO A 321 4.27 11.58 -4.30
C PRO A 321 3.84 12.14 -2.94
N ALA A 322 4.74 12.19 -1.97
CA ALA A 322 4.42 12.75 -0.67
C ALA A 322 4.08 14.24 -0.80
N ARG A 323 2.96 14.62 -0.17
CA ARG A 323 2.46 15.99 -0.14
C ARG A 323 2.71 16.60 1.21
N HIS A 324 3.67 17.49 1.27
CA HIS A 324 3.98 18.28 2.45
C HIS A 324 4.74 19.53 2.01
N PRO A 325 4.46 20.73 2.57
CA PRO A 325 5.14 21.96 2.16
C PRO A 325 6.66 21.93 2.25
N LEU A 326 7.22 21.11 3.13
CA LEU A 326 8.67 20.95 3.33
C LEU A 326 9.30 19.83 2.49
N ILE A 327 8.53 19.16 1.63
CA ILE A 327 8.99 18.05 0.80
C ILE A 327 8.94 18.50 -0.67
N ALA A 328 10.07 18.45 -1.34
CA ALA A 328 10.11 18.76 -2.78
C ALA A 328 9.22 17.75 -3.55
N PRO A 329 8.36 18.22 -4.47
CA PRO A 329 7.51 17.34 -5.26
C PRO A 329 8.30 16.23 -5.93
N GLY A 330 7.86 14.98 -5.77
CA GLY A 330 8.51 13.81 -6.38
C GLY A 330 9.83 13.37 -5.74
N SER A 331 10.24 13.93 -4.61
CA SER A 331 11.43 13.48 -3.88
C SER A 331 11.14 12.32 -2.92
N VAL A 332 9.91 12.18 -2.45
CA VAL A 332 9.45 11.13 -1.54
C VAL A 332 8.24 10.44 -2.16
N TRP A 333 8.28 9.12 -2.24
CA TRP A 333 7.25 8.29 -2.86
C TRP A 333 6.79 7.21 -1.90
N GLY A 334 5.53 6.81 -2.00
CA GLY A 334 5.00 5.75 -1.16
C GLY A 334 3.51 5.56 -1.31
N HIS A 335 2.89 5.06 -0.26
CA HIS A 335 1.43 4.90 -0.14
C HIS A 335 1.00 4.74 1.32
N GLU A 336 -0.19 5.21 1.62
CA GLU A 336 -0.87 4.98 2.90
C GLU A 336 -1.89 3.84 2.77
N GLY A 337 -2.21 3.19 3.89
CA GLY A 337 -3.27 2.20 3.96
C GLY A 337 -4.28 2.49 5.06
N SER A 338 -5.55 2.16 4.84
CA SER A 338 -6.57 2.19 5.89
C SER A 338 -6.15 1.31 7.07
N GLY A 339 -6.48 1.69 8.32
CA GLY A 339 -5.92 1.03 9.50
C GLY A 339 -4.49 1.48 9.81
N ARG A 340 -4.07 2.57 9.19
CA ARG A 340 -2.86 3.37 9.46
C ARG A 340 -1.56 2.59 9.24
N SER A 341 -1.48 1.85 8.15
CA SER A 341 -0.23 1.43 7.55
C SER A 341 0.34 2.54 6.69
N SER A 342 1.63 2.78 6.78
CA SER A 342 2.33 3.82 6.05
C SER A 342 3.66 3.28 5.54
N TRP A 343 3.96 3.52 4.28
CA TRP A 343 5.19 3.09 3.65
C TRP A 343 5.67 4.14 2.65
N TRP A 344 6.91 4.61 2.83
CA TRP A 344 7.50 5.65 2.01
C TRP A 344 8.99 5.39 1.79
N PHE A 345 9.54 5.98 0.73
CA PHE A 345 10.97 5.92 0.45
C PHE A 345 11.46 7.21 -0.22
N VAL A 346 12.74 7.50 -0.05
CA VAL A 346 13.44 8.69 -0.55
C VAL A 346 14.58 8.23 -1.45
N PRO A 347 14.41 8.19 -2.77
CA PRO A 347 15.43 7.64 -3.67
C PRO A 347 16.78 8.34 -3.58
N GLY A 348 16.80 9.67 -3.44
CA GLY A 348 18.02 10.46 -3.35
C GLY A 348 18.83 10.24 -2.07
N GLU A 349 18.18 9.72 -1.01
CA GLU A 349 18.81 9.49 0.30
C GLU A 349 19.00 8.01 0.62
N GLY A 350 18.52 7.11 -0.23
CA GLY A 350 18.52 5.68 0.04
C GLY A 350 17.67 5.26 1.24
N LEU A 351 16.75 6.12 1.71
CA LEU A 351 15.94 5.90 2.89
C LEU A 351 14.64 5.19 2.53
N ALA A 352 14.32 4.10 3.23
CA ALA A 352 12.98 3.52 3.27
C ALA A 352 12.44 3.54 4.70
N MET A 353 11.13 3.78 4.83
CA MET A 353 10.44 3.88 6.10
C MET A 353 9.07 3.20 6.03
N ALA A 354 8.72 2.49 7.09
CA ALA A 354 7.42 1.87 7.25
C ALA A 354 6.97 1.95 8.71
N TRP A 355 5.68 2.17 8.91
CA TRP A 355 5.05 2.00 10.22
C TRP A 355 3.63 1.46 10.08
N LEU A 356 3.24 0.71 11.10
CA LEU A 356 1.93 0.11 11.26
C LEU A 356 1.37 0.59 12.60
N LEU A 357 0.31 1.39 12.58
CA LEU A 357 -0.34 1.96 13.76
C LEU A 357 -1.75 1.37 13.89
N PRO A 358 -1.93 0.20 14.52
CA PRO A 358 -3.22 -0.47 14.60
C PRO A 358 -4.26 0.42 15.30
N THR A 359 -5.27 0.86 14.55
CA THR A 359 -6.36 1.69 15.06
C THR A 359 -7.61 1.56 14.20
N ALA A 360 -8.78 1.79 14.81
CA ALA A 360 -10.06 1.93 14.13
C ALA A 360 -10.42 3.39 13.81
N LEU A 361 -9.61 4.36 14.27
CA LEU A 361 -9.88 5.78 14.04
C LEU A 361 -9.69 6.18 12.57
N ASP A 362 -10.40 7.21 12.17
CA ASP A 362 -10.22 7.86 10.88
C ASP A 362 -8.82 8.47 10.74
N TRP A 363 -8.48 8.86 9.51
CA TRP A 363 -7.18 9.44 9.21
C TRP A 363 -6.96 10.76 9.98
N ASP A 364 -5.76 10.89 10.54
CA ASP A 364 -5.28 12.07 11.26
C ASP A 364 -3.85 12.37 10.77
N PRO A 365 -3.46 13.63 10.55
CA PRO A 365 -2.08 14.00 10.21
C PRO A 365 -1.02 13.41 11.12
N ASP A 366 -1.34 13.24 12.41
CA ASP A 366 -0.44 12.66 13.41
C ASP A 366 -0.12 11.18 13.18
N PHE A 367 -0.87 10.48 12.35
CA PHE A 367 -0.58 9.09 11.99
C PHE A 367 0.40 8.96 10.82
N ALA A 368 0.54 9.99 10.00
CA ALA A 368 1.29 9.90 8.75
C ALA A 368 2.26 11.08 8.54
N TRP A 369 1.77 12.33 8.58
CA TRP A 369 2.58 13.49 8.23
C TRP A 369 3.60 13.85 9.30
N THR A 370 3.18 13.87 10.57
CA THR A 370 4.07 14.14 11.70
C THR A 370 5.21 13.11 11.79
N PRO A 371 4.96 11.78 11.79
CA PRO A 371 6.02 10.78 11.77
C PRO A 371 6.96 10.94 10.58
N ARG A 372 6.42 11.14 9.37
CA ARG A 372 7.23 11.31 8.15
C ARG A 372 8.14 12.54 8.24
N ALA A 373 7.63 13.69 8.71
CA ALA A 373 8.44 14.90 8.88
C ALA A 373 9.59 14.69 9.88
N ILE A 374 9.32 14.00 10.99
CA ILE A 374 10.34 13.65 11.98
C ILE A 374 11.41 12.75 11.36
N VAL A 375 11.00 11.69 10.67
CA VAL A 375 11.94 10.76 10.03
C VAL A 375 12.81 11.47 8.99
N LEU A 376 12.23 12.31 8.15
CA LEU A 376 12.98 13.04 7.13
C LEU A 376 13.96 14.04 7.73
N SER A 377 13.65 14.63 8.88
CA SER A 377 14.53 15.58 9.55
C SER A 377 15.76 14.94 10.21
N GLY A 378 15.83 13.63 10.27
CA GLY A 378 16.99 12.89 10.80
C GLY A 378 18.04 12.54 9.76
N LEU A 379 17.81 12.87 8.49
CA LEU A 379 18.80 12.70 7.42
C LEU A 379 19.95 13.71 7.58
N ALA A 380 21.17 13.19 7.69
CA ALA A 380 22.40 13.98 7.83
C ALA A 380 23.23 13.95 6.53
#